data_8197a0de333fe5e494d34d2bde8edec4
#
_entry.id   8197a0de333fe5e494d34d2bde8edec4
#
_cell.length_a   1.000
_cell.length_b   1.000
_cell.length_c   1.000
_cell.angle_alpha   90.00
_cell.angle_beta   90.00
_cell.angle_gamma   90.00
#
_symmetry.space_group_name_H-M   'P 1'
#
loop_
_entity.id
_entity.type
_entity.pdbx_description
1 polymer ?
#
loop_
_entity_poly.entity_id
_entity_poly.type
_entity_poly.pdbx_seq_one_letter_code
_entity_poly.pdbx_strand_id
1 'polypeptide(L)'
;MADILKADIVVIGSGVAGGLVAHQLAMAGKSVLVLEAGPRLSRWEIVENFRNQPDKSDNMAPYPSTSYAPHPESNPNNNYLIQKGEHPYDVQYIRAVGGTTWHWAASAWRFLPNDFKLKTIYGVGRDWPIDYAALEKWYLRAE
;
A
#
# COMPACT_ATOMS: atom_id res chain seq x y z
N MET A 1 32.17 -1.83 10.30
CA MET A 1 31.14 -1.95 11.38
C MET A 1 29.83 -1.52 10.77
N ALA A 2 28.75 -2.24 11.03
CA ALA A 2 27.44 -1.80 10.56
C ALA A 2 27.00 -0.59 11.38
N ASP A 3 26.50 0.45 10.71
CA ASP A 3 25.94 1.63 11.37
C ASP A 3 24.63 1.24 12.06
N ILE A 4 24.53 1.51 13.34
CA ILE A 4 23.31 1.26 14.11
C ILE A 4 22.47 2.54 14.06
N LEU A 5 21.35 2.51 13.33
CA LEU A 5 20.35 3.57 13.34
C LEU A 5 19.45 3.41 14.56
N LYS A 6 19.17 4.52 15.25
CA LYS A 6 18.27 4.56 16.42
C LYS A 6 17.18 5.59 16.21
N ALA A 7 15.98 5.24 16.59
CA ALA A 7 14.83 6.14 16.61
C ALA A 7 13.87 5.71 17.74
N ASP A 8 13.00 6.62 18.18
CA ASP A 8 11.95 6.28 19.13
C ASP A 8 10.96 5.27 18.55
N ILE A 9 10.71 5.39 17.23
CA ILE A 9 9.72 4.58 16.53
C ILE A 9 10.28 4.16 15.16
N VAL A 10 10.06 2.90 14.80
CA VAL A 10 10.36 2.36 13.47
C VAL A 10 9.05 2.08 12.74
N VAL A 11 8.88 2.65 11.56
CA VAL A 11 7.75 2.42 10.67
C VAL A 11 8.24 1.56 9.49
N ILE A 12 7.58 0.45 9.23
CA ILE A 12 7.91 -0.46 8.13
C ILE A 12 6.97 -0.21 6.96
N GLY A 13 7.53 0.23 5.84
CA GLY A 13 6.83 0.62 4.63
C GLY A 13 6.48 2.10 4.57
N SER A 14 6.74 2.73 3.43
CA SER A 14 6.49 4.14 3.14
C SER A 14 5.26 4.40 2.26
N GLY A 15 4.35 3.43 2.18
CA GLY A 15 3.06 3.61 1.54
C GLY A 15 2.19 4.64 2.28
N VAL A 16 0.95 4.87 1.82
CA VAL A 16 0.05 5.90 2.37
C VAL A 16 -0.11 5.80 3.89
N ALA A 17 -0.32 4.60 4.43
CA ALA A 17 -0.50 4.41 5.86
C ALA A 17 0.79 4.71 6.65
N GLY A 18 1.92 4.14 6.21
CA GLY A 18 3.22 4.38 6.86
C GLY A 18 3.65 5.85 6.81
N GLY A 19 3.44 6.51 5.67
CA GLY A 19 3.71 7.93 5.53
C GLY A 19 2.87 8.79 6.47
N LEU A 20 1.56 8.53 6.59
CA LEU A 20 0.67 9.25 7.50
C LEU A 20 1.03 9.04 8.97
N VAL A 21 1.32 7.79 9.36
CA VAL A 21 1.76 7.46 10.73
C VAL A 21 3.07 8.15 11.05
N ALA A 22 4.07 8.05 10.16
CA ALA A 22 5.36 8.69 10.35
C ALA A 22 5.23 10.21 10.49
N HIS A 23 4.41 10.84 9.65
CA HIS A 23 4.14 12.28 9.74
C HIS A 23 3.50 12.67 11.08
N GLN A 24 2.46 11.97 11.52
CA GLN A 24 1.78 12.28 12.80
C GLN A 24 2.73 12.13 14.00
N LEU A 25 3.57 11.11 14.00
CA LEU A 25 4.54 10.85 15.06
C LEU A 25 5.64 11.92 15.07
N ALA A 26 6.16 12.29 13.90
CA ALA A 26 7.14 13.37 13.78
C ALA A 26 6.57 14.72 14.25
N MET A 27 5.32 15.03 13.88
CA MET A 27 4.63 16.22 14.39
C MET A 27 4.42 16.21 15.90
N ALA A 28 4.36 15.02 16.52
CA ALA A 28 4.32 14.84 17.96
C ALA A 28 5.73 14.87 18.61
N GLY A 29 6.77 15.27 17.88
CA GLY A 29 8.13 15.43 18.38
C GLY A 29 8.90 14.11 18.58
N LYS A 30 8.45 13.00 17.96
CA LYS A 30 9.15 11.72 18.00
C LYS A 30 10.16 11.60 16.87
N SER A 31 11.31 10.98 17.16
CA SER A 31 12.22 10.56 16.11
C SER A 31 11.67 9.30 15.43
N VAL A 32 11.52 9.34 14.10
CA VAL A 32 10.90 8.25 13.33
C VAL A 32 11.87 7.77 12.26
N LEU A 33 12.12 6.47 12.25
CA LEU A 33 12.85 5.78 11.18
C LEU A 33 11.84 5.04 10.31
N VAL A 34 11.78 5.38 9.02
CA VAL A 34 10.96 4.67 8.05
C VAL A 34 11.83 3.72 7.23
N LEU A 35 11.52 2.43 7.28
CA LEU A 35 12.17 1.38 6.50
C LEU A 35 11.30 1.06 5.29
N GLU A 36 11.88 1.20 4.09
CA GLU A 36 11.24 0.87 2.82
C GLU A 36 12.06 -0.17 2.06
N ALA A 37 11.40 -1.21 1.54
CA ALA A 37 12.08 -2.28 0.81
C ALA A 37 12.40 -1.89 -0.63
N GLY A 38 11.53 -1.10 -1.25
CA GLY A 38 11.65 -0.75 -2.66
C GLY A 38 12.48 0.50 -2.93
N PRO A 39 12.83 0.74 -4.19
CA PRO A 39 13.63 1.90 -4.59
C PRO A 39 12.82 3.20 -4.53
N ARG A 40 13.54 4.32 -4.52
CA ARG A 40 12.94 5.63 -4.82
C ARG A 40 12.77 5.73 -6.33
N LEU A 41 11.52 5.95 -6.77
CA LEU A 41 11.18 6.11 -8.17
C LEU A 41 11.22 7.58 -8.60
N SER A 42 11.68 7.83 -9.83
CA SER A 42 11.55 9.11 -10.49
C SER A 42 10.19 9.21 -11.18
N ARG A 43 9.41 10.24 -10.87
CA ARG A 43 8.12 10.44 -11.55
C ARG A 43 8.28 10.58 -13.07
N TRP A 44 9.35 11.23 -13.51
CA TRP A 44 9.63 11.40 -14.93
C TRP A 44 9.91 10.06 -15.61
N GLU A 45 10.73 9.24 -15.02
CA GLU A 45 11.02 7.88 -15.50
C GLU A 45 9.75 7.04 -15.65
N ILE A 46 8.87 7.06 -14.65
CA ILE A 46 7.58 6.35 -14.72
C ILE A 46 6.72 6.86 -15.87
N VAL A 47 6.67 8.16 -16.10
CA VAL A 47 5.93 8.76 -17.22
C VAL A 47 6.51 8.33 -18.56
N GLU A 48 7.84 8.32 -18.71
CA GLU A 48 8.51 7.85 -19.92
C GLU A 48 8.26 6.36 -20.16
N ASN A 49 8.41 5.54 -19.14
CA ASN A 49 8.12 4.10 -19.22
C ASN A 49 6.68 3.86 -19.69
N PHE A 50 5.70 4.56 -19.08
CA PHE A 50 4.31 4.46 -19.51
C PHE A 50 4.10 4.89 -20.96
N ARG A 51 4.73 5.98 -21.40
CA ARG A 51 4.60 6.45 -22.79
C ARG A 51 5.17 5.48 -23.79
N ASN A 52 6.30 4.86 -23.46
CA ASN A 52 7.06 3.99 -24.34
C ASN A 52 6.63 2.52 -24.30
N GLN A 53 5.83 2.10 -23.31
CA GLN A 53 5.37 0.72 -23.24
C GLN A 53 4.40 0.41 -24.40
N PRO A 54 4.56 -0.73 -25.07
CA PRO A 54 3.73 -1.10 -26.22
C PRO A 54 2.32 -1.54 -25.81
N ASP A 55 2.17 -2.17 -24.66
CA ASP A 55 0.89 -2.65 -24.13
C ASP A 55 0.44 -1.79 -22.95
N LYS A 56 -0.61 -1.00 -23.16
CA LYS A 56 -1.19 -0.11 -22.13
C LYS A 56 -2.10 -0.85 -21.14
N SER A 57 -2.39 -2.14 -21.37
CA SER A 57 -3.18 -2.96 -20.45
C SER A 57 -2.35 -3.46 -19.26
N ASP A 58 -1.02 -3.54 -19.40
CA ASP A 58 -0.12 -3.87 -18.31
C ASP A 58 0.13 -2.63 -17.43
N ASN A 59 -0.64 -2.51 -16.38
CA ASN A 59 -0.56 -1.40 -15.43
C ASN A 59 0.67 -1.46 -14.50
N MET A 60 1.43 -2.58 -14.49
CA MET A 60 2.66 -2.72 -13.73
C MET A 60 3.91 -2.36 -14.54
N ALA A 61 3.85 -2.44 -15.87
CA ALA A 61 5.00 -2.23 -16.76
C ALA A 61 5.74 -0.89 -16.57
N PRO A 62 5.10 0.23 -16.21
CA PRO A 62 5.81 1.48 -15.94
C PRO A 62 6.74 1.45 -14.74
N TYR A 63 6.51 0.52 -13.80
CA TYR A 63 7.18 0.51 -12.51
C TYR A 63 8.31 -0.50 -12.46
N PRO A 64 9.58 -0.06 -12.37
CA PRO A 64 10.71 -0.99 -12.36
C PRO A 64 10.68 -1.87 -11.11
N SER A 65 10.82 -3.18 -11.33
CA SER A 65 11.03 -4.16 -10.27
C SER A 65 12.52 -4.33 -10.01
N THR A 66 12.89 -4.52 -8.75
CA THR A 66 14.28 -4.77 -8.34
C THR A 66 14.44 -6.19 -7.79
N SER A 67 15.60 -6.79 -7.99
CA SER A 67 15.87 -8.15 -7.53
C SER A 67 15.83 -8.31 -6.01
N TYR A 68 16.17 -7.26 -5.26
CA TYR A 68 16.15 -7.25 -3.79
C TYR A 68 14.76 -6.94 -3.20
N ALA A 69 13.86 -6.37 -4.00
CA ALA A 69 12.49 -6.05 -3.61
C ALA A 69 11.54 -6.21 -4.81
N PRO A 70 11.36 -7.45 -5.32
CA PRO A 70 10.51 -7.68 -6.47
C PRO A 70 9.06 -7.33 -6.14
N HIS A 71 8.32 -6.83 -7.14
CA HIS A 71 6.88 -6.67 -6.97
C HIS A 71 6.23 -8.04 -6.77
N PRO A 72 5.26 -8.17 -5.88
CA PRO A 72 4.49 -9.40 -5.75
C PRO A 72 3.68 -9.65 -7.04
N GLU A 73 3.74 -10.86 -7.52
CA GLU A 73 3.01 -11.32 -8.70
C GLU A 73 2.32 -12.63 -8.38
N SER A 74 1.12 -12.81 -8.92
CA SER A 74 0.36 -14.06 -8.82
C SER A 74 0.89 -15.13 -9.78
N ASN A 75 2.21 -15.26 -9.90
CA ASN A 75 2.86 -16.22 -10.77
C ASN A 75 3.18 -17.52 -10.00
N PRO A 76 2.65 -18.68 -10.42
CA PRO A 76 2.90 -19.95 -9.75
C PRO A 76 4.39 -20.38 -9.75
N ASN A 77 5.19 -19.83 -10.64
CA ASN A 77 6.64 -20.07 -10.70
C ASN A 77 7.46 -19.12 -9.81
N ASN A 78 6.81 -18.15 -9.16
CA ASN A 78 7.47 -17.20 -8.29
C ASN A 78 7.20 -17.58 -6.82
N ASN A 79 8.23 -18.02 -6.11
CA ASN A 79 8.12 -18.43 -4.70
C ASN A 79 7.93 -17.24 -3.73
N TYR A 80 7.88 -16.03 -4.24
CA TYR A 80 7.80 -14.82 -3.41
C TYR A 80 6.40 -14.59 -2.82
N LEU A 81 5.36 -15.00 -3.54
CA LEU A 81 3.97 -14.95 -3.08
C LEU A 81 3.39 -16.36 -3.06
N ILE A 82 3.00 -16.81 -1.88
CA ILE A 82 2.33 -18.10 -1.71
C ILE A 82 0.84 -17.85 -1.56
N GLN A 83 0.05 -18.28 -2.56
CA GLN A 83 -1.40 -18.28 -2.49
C GLN A 83 -1.92 -19.66 -2.10
N LYS A 84 -2.87 -19.70 -1.19
CA LYS A 84 -3.55 -20.92 -0.74
C LYS A 84 -5.05 -20.69 -0.69
N GLY A 85 -5.83 -21.73 -1.04
CA GLY A 85 -7.29 -21.70 -1.02
C GLY A 85 -7.90 -21.80 -2.41
N GLU A 86 -9.22 -21.89 -2.44
CA GLU A 86 -10.00 -22.14 -3.67
C GLU A 86 -10.16 -20.89 -4.56
N HIS A 87 -9.95 -19.71 -3.97
CA HIS A 87 -10.14 -18.44 -4.66
C HIS A 87 -8.80 -17.70 -4.75
N PRO A 88 -8.03 -17.90 -5.82
CA PRO A 88 -6.78 -17.18 -6.01
C PRO A 88 -7.06 -15.68 -6.13
N TYR A 89 -6.20 -14.88 -5.53
CA TYR A 89 -6.26 -13.43 -5.56
C TYR A 89 -5.15 -12.90 -6.47
N ASP A 90 -5.48 -12.05 -7.43
CA ASP A 90 -4.51 -11.38 -8.27
C ASP A 90 -3.90 -10.20 -7.52
N VAL A 91 -2.67 -10.40 -7.04
CA VAL A 91 -1.95 -9.40 -6.25
C VAL A 91 -1.21 -8.44 -7.18
N GLN A 92 -1.56 -7.18 -7.08
CA GLN A 92 -0.86 -6.11 -7.79
C GLN A 92 -0.54 -4.99 -6.81
N TYR A 93 0.70 -4.94 -6.32
CA TYR A 93 1.17 -3.79 -5.56
C TYR A 93 2.65 -3.50 -5.82
N ILE A 94 3.02 -2.24 -5.65
CA ILE A 94 4.34 -1.72 -5.97
C ILE A 94 5.19 -1.69 -4.71
N ARG A 95 6.41 -2.25 -4.81
CA ARG A 95 7.47 -2.07 -3.84
C ARG A 95 8.37 -0.93 -4.27
N ALA A 96 8.09 0.23 -3.72
CA ALA A 96 8.85 1.45 -3.95
C ALA A 96 8.54 2.45 -2.84
N VAL A 97 9.35 3.47 -2.69
CA VAL A 97 9.02 4.62 -1.84
C VAL A 97 7.68 5.21 -2.28
N GLY A 98 6.69 5.22 -1.38
CA GLY A 98 5.31 5.60 -1.66
C GLY A 98 4.38 4.42 -1.96
N GLY A 99 4.92 3.23 -2.27
CA GLY A 99 4.12 2.01 -2.49
C GLY A 99 3.11 2.15 -3.62
N THR A 100 2.00 1.46 -3.48
CA THR A 100 0.92 1.38 -4.49
C THR A 100 0.22 2.71 -4.76
N THR A 101 0.51 3.78 -4.01
CA THR A 101 0.00 5.13 -4.35
C THR A 101 0.47 5.63 -5.71
N TRP A 102 1.52 5.04 -6.27
CA TRP A 102 2.00 5.37 -7.61
C TRP A 102 0.99 5.09 -8.73
N HIS A 103 0.17 4.07 -8.58
CA HIS A 103 -0.89 3.76 -9.57
C HIS A 103 -2.32 3.89 -8.98
N TRP A 104 -2.46 4.63 -7.89
CA TRP A 104 -3.78 4.93 -7.35
C TRP A 104 -4.57 5.83 -8.30
N ALA A 105 -5.78 5.41 -8.64
CA ALA A 105 -6.69 6.14 -9.53
C ALA A 105 -7.40 7.33 -8.86
N ALA A 106 -6.92 7.79 -7.70
CA ALA A 106 -7.45 8.90 -6.93
C ALA A 106 -8.91 8.75 -6.44
N SER A 107 -9.41 7.51 -6.37
CA SER A 107 -10.71 7.23 -5.77
C SER A 107 -10.58 7.10 -4.26
N ALA A 108 -11.26 7.97 -3.51
CA ALA A 108 -11.22 8.02 -2.06
C ALA A 108 -12.65 8.09 -1.50
N TRP A 109 -13.34 6.96 -1.50
CA TRP A 109 -14.75 6.86 -1.15
C TRP A 109 -14.87 6.45 0.32
N ARG A 110 -15.86 7.02 1.02
CA ARG A 110 -16.21 6.54 2.34
C ARG A 110 -16.90 5.19 2.21
N PHE A 111 -16.59 4.28 3.12
CA PHE A 111 -17.41 3.08 3.29
C PHE A 111 -18.81 3.44 3.76
N LEU A 112 -19.80 2.67 3.32
CA LEU A 112 -21.15 2.79 3.83
C LEU A 112 -21.28 2.12 5.20
N PRO A 113 -22.22 2.54 6.07
CA PRO A 113 -22.43 1.89 7.36
C PRO A 113 -22.59 0.37 7.29
N ASN A 114 -23.23 -0.12 6.24
CA ASN A 114 -23.46 -1.57 6.02
C ASN A 114 -22.17 -2.34 5.73
N ASP A 115 -21.14 -1.71 5.16
CA ASP A 115 -19.86 -2.36 4.85
C ASP A 115 -19.14 -2.86 6.10
N PHE A 116 -19.42 -2.23 7.24
CA PHE A 116 -18.86 -2.64 8.55
C PHE A 116 -19.59 -3.83 9.18
N LYS A 117 -20.75 -4.25 8.64
CA LYS A 117 -21.63 -5.26 9.20
C LYS A 117 -22.01 -6.34 8.18
N LEU A 118 -21.11 -6.68 7.27
CA LEU A 118 -21.35 -7.63 6.19
C LEU A 118 -21.82 -8.99 6.69
N LYS A 119 -21.19 -9.51 7.76
CA LYS A 119 -21.57 -10.80 8.33
C LYS A 119 -22.94 -10.74 8.98
N THR A 120 -23.19 -9.73 9.77
CA THR A 120 -24.47 -9.56 10.48
C THR A 120 -25.63 -9.33 9.52
N ILE A 121 -25.45 -8.48 8.50
CA ILE A 121 -26.53 -8.05 7.60
C ILE A 121 -26.76 -9.05 6.47
N TYR A 122 -25.69 -9.56 5.86
CA TYR A 122 -25.76 -10.35 4.62
C TYR A 122 -25.28 -11.79 4.77
N GLY A 123 -24.79 -12.20 5.94
CA GLY A 123 -24.26 -13.54 6.19
C GLY A 123 -22.90 -13.83 5.56
N VAL A 124 -22.26 -12.86 4.89
CA VAL A 124 -20.99 -13.01 4.16
C VAL A 124 -19.84 -12.29 4.85
N GLY A 125 -18.61 -12.71 4.58
CA GLY A 125 -17.42 -12.04 5.11
C GLY A 125 -17.34 -12.02 6.63
N ARG A 126 -16.90 -10.89 7.17
CA ARG A 126 -16.77 -10.61 8.60
C ARG A 126 -17.24 -9.19 8.90
N ASP A 127 -17.78 -8.97 10.11
CA ASP A 127 -17.99 -7.63 10.62
C ASP A 127 -16.65 -6.99 11.02
N TRP A 128 -16.55 -5.70 10.82
CA TRP A 128 -15.41 -4.94 11.31
C TRP A 128 -15.54 -4.73 12.82
N PRO A 129 -14.41 -4.61 13.56
CA PRO A 129 -14.44 -4.31 15.00
C PRO A 129 -14.82 -2.87 15.33
N ILE A 130 -14.97 -2.03 14.31
CA ILE A 130 -15.37 -0.62 14.35
C ILE A 130 -16.57 -0.41 13.43
N ASP A 131 -17.25 0.71 13.59
CA ASP A 131 -18.38 1.12 12.75
C ASP A 131 -18.11 2.45 12.01
N TYR A 132 -19.07 2.87 11.21
CA TYR A 132 -18.99 4.14 10.48
C TYR A 132 -18.81 5.34 11.42
N ALA A 133 -19.55 5.38 12.54
CA ALA A 133 -19.48 6.50 13.48
C ALA A 133 -18.09 6.67 14.10
N ALA A 134 -17.39 5.56 14.35
CA ALA A 134 -16.01 5.60 14.83
C ALA A 134 -15.03 6.20 13.80
N LEU A 135 -15.30 6.03 12.51
CA LEU A 135 -14.45 6.55 11.42
C LEU A 135 -14.87 7.93 10.90
N GLU A 136 -16.09 8.36 11.09
CA GLU A 136 -16.63 9.58 10.48
C GLU A 136 -15.75 10.82 10.68
N LYS A 137 -15.26 11.03 11.91
CA LYS A 137 -14.35 12.14 12.23
C LYS A 137 -13.02 12.06 11.45
N TRP A 138 -12.58 10.87 11.12
CA TRP A 138 -11.34 10.65 10.38
C TRP A 138 -11.53 10.86 8.89
N TYR A 139 -12.69 10.48 8.35
CA TYR A 139 -13.07 10.83 6.99
C TYR A 139 -13.10 12.34 6.79
N LEU A 140 -13.81 13.07 7.68
CA LEU A 140 -13.86 14.52 7.64
C LEU A 140 -12.48 15.19 7.74
N ARG A 141 -11.56 14.59 8.48
CA ARG A 141 -10.20 15.10 8.59
C ARG A 141 -9.36 14.83 7.34
N ALA A 142 -9.62 13.75 6.63
CA ALA A 142 -8.87 13.36 5.44
C ALA A 142 -9.32 14.12 4.18
N GLU A 143 -10.57 14.54 4.12
CA GLU A 143 -11.18 15.36 3.07
C GLU A 143 -10.78 16.84 3.19
#